data_2b962638363e2cd4eebfee1b6c6af3ad
#
_entry.id   2b962638363e2cd4eebfee1b6c6af3ad
#
_cell.length_a   1.000
_cell.length_b   1.000
_cell.length_c   1.000
_cell.angle_alpha   90.00
_cell.angle_beta   90.00
_cell.angle_gamma   90.00
#
_symmetry.space_group_name_H-M   'P 1'
#
loop_
_entity.id
_entity.type
_entity.pdbx_description
1 polymer ?
#
loop_
_entity_poly.entity_id
_entity_poly.type
_entity_poly.pdbx_seq_one_letter_code
_entity_poly.pdbx_strand_id
1 'polypeptide(L)'
;MLEITARELQEYLTIADPPPLLLDVRESGEYAICHIPGSRHIPMNQVPQSLDELDSQRETIVICHHGMRSARVANYLEQVGFDKVLNLAGGIHAWACEVDKDMPTY
;
A
#
# COMPACT_ATOMS: atom_id res chain seq x y z
N MET A 1 10.14 6.63 7.98
CA MET A 1 8.91 6.15 7.34
C MET A 1 7.70 6.57 8.17
N LEU A 2 6.70 7.13 7.51
CA LEU A 2 5.45 7.50 8.16
C LEU A 2 4.42 6.38 7.97
N GLU A 3 3.45 6.34 8.87
CA GLU A 3 2.34 5.39 8.77
C GLU A 3 1.02 6.11 8.66
N ILE A 4 0.04 5.46 8.03
CA ILE A 4 -1.33 5.96 7.93
C ILE A 4 -2.26 4.81 8.33
N THR A 5 -3.28 5.09 9.13
CA THR A 5 -4.26 4.07 9.51
C THR A 5 -5.27 3.85 8.39
N ALA A 6 -6.02 2.74 8.47
CA ALA A 6 -7.05 2.45 7.47
C ALA A 6 -8.10 3.56 7.39
N ARG A 7 -8.56 4.06 8.53
CA ARG A 7 -9.56 5.13 8.57
C ARG A 7 -9.00 6.44 8.05
N GLU A 8 -7.77 6.77 8.41
CA GLU A 8 -7.11 7.97 7.88
C GLU A 8 -6.96 7.88 6.37
N LEU A 9 -6.59 6.71 5.85
CA LEU A 9 -6.47 6.51 4.41
C LEU A 9 -7.82 6.68 3.71
N GLN A 10 -8.88 6.12 4.28
CA GLN A 10 -10.23 6.29 3.73
C GLN A 10 -10.58 7.77 3.58
N GLU A 11 -10.39 8.54 4.63
CA GLU A 11 -10.66 9.98 4.59
C GLU A 11 -9.77 10.70 3.58
N TYR A 12 -8.49 10.36 3.57
CA TYR A 12 -7.52 10.98 2.68
C TYR A 12 -7.86 10.74 1.20
N LEU A 13 -8.32 9.53 0.86
CA LEU A 13 -8.68 9.20 -0.52
C LEU A 13 -9.88 10.02 -1.02
N THR A 14 -10.69 10.58 -0.14
CA THR A 14 -11.83 11.43 -0.56
C THR A 14 -11.39 12.84 -0.95
N ILE A 15 -10.23 13.30 -0.49
CA ILE A 15 -9.78 14.69 -0.71
C ILE A 15 -8.47 14.81 -1.48
N ALA A 16 -7.70 13.71 -1.60
CA ALA A 16 -6.39 13.76 -2.24
C ALA A 16 -6.51 14.00 -3.74
N ASP A 17 -5.78 15.00 -4.25
CA ASP A 17 -5.73 15.34 -5.67
C ASP A 17 -4.33 15.88 -5.98
N PRO A 18 -3.51 15.16 -6.72
CA PRO A 18 -3.79 13.83 -7.29
C PRO A 18 -3.87 12.74 -6.21
N PRO A 19 -4.56 11.63 -6.50
CA PRO A 19 -4.63 10.55 -5.53
C PRO A 19 -3.28 9.84 -5.38
N PRO A 20 -2.98 9.31 -4.19
CA PRO A 20 -1.74 8.56 -3.99
C PRO A 20 -1.77 7.24 -4.76
N LEU A 21 -0.59 6.69 -5.04
CA LEU A 21 -0.48 5.33 -5.52
C LEU A 21 -0.67 4.39 -4.33
N LEU A 22 -1.58 3.43 -4.47
CA LEU A 22 -1.74 2.36 -3.49
C LEU A 22 -0.97 1.16 -4.03
N LEU A 23 0.17 0.85 -3.40
CA LEU A 23 1.07 -0.20 -3.86
C LEU A 23 0.93 -1.42 -2.95
N ASP A 24 0.29 -2.46 -3.47
CA ASP A 24 0.09 -3.71 -2.75
C ASP A 24 1.25 -4.66 -3.06
N VAL A 25 1.98 -5.06 -2.02
CA VAL A 25 3.21 -5.86 -2.16
C VAL A 25 3.05 -7.31 -1.69
N ARG A 26 1.79 -7.76 -1.54
CA ARG A 26 1.49 -9.13 -1.15
C ARG A 26 1.72 -10.09 -2.31
N GLU A 27 1.65 -11.39 -2.02
CA GLU A 27 1.70 -12.42 -3.06
C GLU A 27 0.44 -12.39 -3.93
N SER A 28 0.55 -12.96 -5.13
CA SER A 28 -0.57 -12.95 -6.09
C SER A 28 -1.81 -13.65 -5.55
N GLY A 29 -1.64 -14.74 -4.79
CA GLY A 29 -2.78 -15.45 -4.20
C GLY A 29 -3.52 -14.61 -3.17
N GLU A 30 -2.80 -13.82 -2.39
CA GLU A 30 -3.39 -12.92 -1.41
C GLU A 30 -4.17 -11.80 -2.09
N TYR A 31 -3.57 -11.21 -3.11
CA TYR A 31 -4.20 -10.12 -3.87
C TYR A 31 -5.49 -10.59 -4.56
N ALA A 32 -5.52 -11.83 -5.01
CA ALA A 32 -6.69 -12.41 -5.63
C ALA A 32 -7.86 -12.61 -4.65
N ILE A 33 -7.56 -12.83 -3.36
CA ILE A 33 -8.60 -12.98 -2.33
C ILE A 33 -9.32 -11.66 -2.11
N CYS A 34 -8.57 -10.58 -1.95
CA CYS A 34 -9.11 -9.24 -1.75
C CYS A 34 -8.04 -8.20 -2.00
N HIS A 35 -8.43 -7.00 -2.43
CA HIS A 35 -7.53 -5.86 -2.56
C HIS A 35 -8.35 -4.58 -2.62
N ILE A 36 -7.71 -3.45 -2.36
CA ILE A 36 -8.38 -2.15 -2.46
C ILE A 36 -8.54 -1.81 -3.94
N PRO A 37 -9.75 -1.44 -4.40
CA PRO A 37 -9.95 -1.04 -5.79
C PRO A 37 -9.00 0.09 -6.20
N GLY A 38 -8.41 -0.03 -7.38
CA GLY A 38 -7.46 0.96 -7.89
C GLY A 38 -6.04 0.78 -7.40
N SER A 39 -5.76 -0.19 -6.54
CA SER A 39 -4.40 -0.48 -6.11
C SER A 39 -3.61 -1.15 -7.22
N ARG A 40 -2.29 -0.94 -7.20
CA ARG A 40 -1.36 -1.59 -8.12
C ARG A 40 -0.66 -2.71 -7.37
N HIS A 41 -0.60 -3.88 -7.98
CA HIS A 41 0.02 -5.05 -7.38
C HIS A 41 1.42 -5.27 -7.94
N ILE A 42 2.41 -5.21 -7.04
CA ILE A 42 3.78 -5.62 -7.34
C ILE A 42 4.26 -6.40 -6.13
N PRO A 43 4.39 -7.73 -6.22
CA PRO A 43 4.87 -8.54 -5.09
C PRO A 43 6.21 -8.02 -4.57
N MET A 44 6.40 -8.10 -3.26
CA MET A 44 7.56 -7.53 -2.58
C MET A 44 8.89 -7.87 -3.27
N ASN A 45 9.05 -9.13 -3.69
CA ASN A 45 10.29 -9.58 -4.32
C ASN A 45 10.54 -8.97 -5.70
N GLN A 46 9.51 -8.42 -6.32
CA GLN A 46 9.59 -7.83 -7.65
C GLN A 46 9.76 -6.32 -7.62
N VAL A 47 9.63 -5.69 -6.46
CA VAL A 47 9.73 -4.24 -6.35
C VAL A 47 11.06 -3.70 -6.87
N PRO A 48 12.22 -4.28 -6.51
CA PRO A 48 13.50 -3.75 -7.02
C PRO A 48 13.61 -3.74 -8.54
N GLN A 49 13.04 -4.74 -9.23
CA GLN A 49 13.07 -4.82 -10.69
C GLN A 49 12.03 -3.92 -11.35
N SER A 50 11.08 -3.39 -10.58
CA SER A 50 9.94 -2.62 -11.08
C SER A 50 10.05 -1.12 -10.81
N LEU A 51 11.19 -0.65 -10.29
CA LEU A 51 11.35 0.76 -9.92
C LEU A 51 11.13 1.71 -11.08
N ASP A 52 11.51 1.31 -12.30
CA ASP A 52 11.33 2.13 -13.49
C ASP A 52 9.85 2.36 -13.85
N GLU A 53 8.96 1.52 -13.31
CA GLU A 53 7.52 1.65 -13.54
C GLU A 53 6.84 2.53 -12.51
N LEU A 54 7.58 2.98 -11.50
CA LEU A 54 7.05 3.78 -10.40
C LEU A 54 7.59 5.21 -10.47
N ASP A 55 6.78 6.15 -10.03
CA ASP A 55 7.16 7.56 -9.97
C ASP A 55 7.62 7.92 -8.56
N SER A 56 8.91 8.19 -8.40
CA SER A 56 9.51 8.53 -7.11
C SER A 56 8.98 9.84 -6.51
N GLN A 57 8.35 10.67 -7.32
CA GLN A 57 7.77 11.94 -6.89
C GLN A 57 6.31 11.78 -6.44
N ARG A 58 5.67 10.68 -6.80
CA ARG A 58 4.27 10.43 -6.46
C ARG A 58 4.17 9.86 -5.06
N GLU A 59 3.24 10.40 -4.27
CA GLU A 59 2.94 9.86 -2.96
C GLU A 59 2.50 8.40 -3.09
N THR A 60 3.13 7.52 -2.32
CA THR A 60 2.93 6.07 -2.42
C THR A 60 2.58 5.51 -1.04
N ILE A 61 1.49 4.78 -0.98
CA ILE A 61 1.06 4.10 0.25
C ILE A 61 1.22 2.61 0.03
N VAL A 62 2.08 1.97 0.83
CA VAL A 62 2.45 0.57 0.64
C VAL A 62 1.57 -0.29 1.54
N ILE A 63 1.05 -1.38 0.96
CA ILE A 63 0.03 -2.23 1.59
C ILE A 63 0.50 -3.69 1.60
N CYS A 64 0.37 -4.35 2.75
CA CYS A 64 0.49 -5.80 2.84
C CYS A 64 -0.63 -6.35 3.74
N HIS A 65 -0.48 -7.58 4.28
CA HIS A 65 -1.55 -8.19 5.08
C HIS A 65 -1.76 -7.45 6.41
N HIS A 66 -0.67 -7.26 7.17
CA HIS A 66 -0.72 -6.63 8.50
C HIS A 66 0.19 -5.42 8.68
N GLY A 67 0.97 -5.05 7.67
CA GLY A 67 1.83 -3.88 7.72
C GLY A 67 3.32 -4.14 7.87
N MET A 68 3.76 -5.39 7.99
CA MET A 68 5.19 -5.70 8.21
C MET A 68 6.01 -5.75 6.90
N ARG A 69 5.52 -6.48 5.90
CA ARG A 69 6.21 -6.54 4.60
C ARG A 69 6.21 -5.17 3.93
N SER A 70 5.08 -4.47 4.04
CA SER A 70 4.96 -3.12 3.46
C SER A 70 5.88 -2.12 4.13
N ALA A 71 6.11 -2.26 5.43
CA ALA A 71 7.08 -1.40 6.14
C ALA A 71 8.50 -1.57 5.57
N ARG A 72 8.89 -2.81 5.27
CA ARG A 72 10.19 -3.08 4.65
C ARG A 72 10.30 -2.46 3.26
N VAL A 73 9.25 -2.60 2.46
CA VAL A 73 9.22 -2.01 1.13
C VAL A 73 9.24 -0.49 1.20
N ALA A 74 8.47 0.11 2.11
CA ALA A 74 8.45 1.56 2.29
C ALA A 74 9.85 2.10 2.66
N ASN A 75 10.54 1.44 3.58
CA ASN A 75 11.91 1.82 3.92
C ASN A 75 12.86 1.69 2.73
N TYR A 76 12.73 0.63 1.96
CA TYR A 76 13.53 0.43 0.76
C TYR A 76 13.29 1.54 -0.27
N LEU A 77 12.02 1.87 -0.52
CA LEU A 77 11.68 2.93 -1.47
C LEU A 77 12.27 4.28 -1.04
N GLU A 78 12.21 4.60 0.25
CA GLU A 78 12.84 5.81 0.75
C GLU A 78 14.35 5.82 0.52
N GLN A 79 15.00 4.68 0.73
CA GLN A 79 16.45 4.56 0.51
C GLN A 79 16.84 4.76 -0.94
N VAL A 80 15.99 4.40 -1.89
CA VAL A 80 16.28 4.57 -3.32
C VAL A 80 15.71 5.86 -3.90
N GLY A 81 15.28 6.80 -3.06
CA GLY A 81 14.97 8.17 -3.46
C GLY A 81 13.50 8.52 -3.59
N PHE A 82 12.59 7.68 -3.11
CA PHE A 82 11.16 8.03 -3.09
C PHE A 82 10.91 9.04 -1.97
N ASP A 83 10.26 10.16 -2.30
CA ASP A 83 10.10 11.29 -1.39
C ASP A 83 8.94 11.13 -0.41
N LYS A 84 7.85 10.52 -0.84
CA LYS A 84 6.60 10.50 -0.07
C LYS A 84 6.06 9.08 0.01
N VAL A 85 6.54 8.33 1.00
CA VAL A 85 6.14 6.94 1.20
C VAL A 85 5.54 6.77 2.58
N LEU A 86 4.35 6.16 2.62
CA LEU A 86 3.69 5.81 3.87
C LEU A 86 3.40 4.31 3.89
N ASN A 87 3.36 3.74 5.08
CA ASN A 87 2.95 2.36 5.28
C ASN A 87 1.51 2.33 5.81
N LEU A 88 0.66 1.49 5.23
CA LEU A 88 -0.69 1.29 5.76
C LEU A 88 -0.61 0.46 7.04
N ALA A 89 -0.77 1.12 8.18
CA ALA A 89 -0.74 0.47 9.48
C ALA A 89 -1.87 -0.55 9.58
N GLY A 90 -1.54 -1.76 10.01
CA GLY A 90 -2.51 -2.85 10.10
C GLY A 90 -2.85 -3.50 8.76
N GLY A 91 -2.37 -2.96 7.64
CA GLY A 91 -2.50 -3.54 6.31
C GLY A 91 -3.93 -3.71 5.81
N ILE A 92 -4.08 -4.63 4.86
CA ILE A 92 -5.39 -4.93 4.27
C ILE A 92 -6.36 -5.50 5.31
N HIS A 93 -5.83 -6.17 6.33
CA HIS A 93 -6.67 -6.70 7.40
C HIS A 93 -7.41 -5.57 8.13
N ALA A 94 -6.70 -4.51 8.53
CA ALA A 94 -7.32 -3.36 9.18
C ALA A 94 -8.31 -2.67 8.24
N TRP A 95 -7.98 -2.57 6.95
CA TRP A 95 -8.89 -2.00 5.97
C TRP A 95 -10.20 -2.78 5.89
N ALA A 96 -10.14 -4.12 5.85
CA ALA A 96 -11.32 -4.97 5.81
C ALA A 96 -12.15 -4.86 7.08
N CYS A 97 -11.51 -4.76 8.25
CA CYS A 97 -12.21 -4.69 9.52
C CYS A 97 -12.83 -3.33 9.81
N GLU A 98 -12.20 -2.25 9.35
CA GLU A 98 -12.58 -0.89 9.77
C GLU A 98 -13.23 -0.07 8.67
N VAL A 99 -12.96 -0.36 7.41
CA VAL A 99 -13.41 0.44 6.28
C VAL A 99 -14.35 -0.33 5.37
N ASP A 100 -13.88 -1.41 4.77
CA ASP A 100 -14.67 -2.22 3.83
C ASP A 100 -15.00 -3.57 4.47
N LYS A 101 -16.10 -3.59 5.21
CA LYS A 101 -16.50 -4.78 5.98
C LYS A 101 -17.03 -5.92 5.10
N ASP A 102 -17.27 -5.65 3.83
CA ASP A 102 -17.66 -6.67 2.85
C ASP A 102 -16.46 -7.38 2.23
N MET A 103 -15.24 -6.83 2.46
CA MET A 103 -14.03 -7.42 1.92
C MET A 103 -13.71 -8.74 2.63
N PRO A 104 -13.42 -9.83 1.87
CA PRO A 104 -12.99 -11.08 2.49
C PRO A 104 -11.71 -10.90 3.30
N THR A 105 -11.61 -11.61 4.43
CA THR A 105 -10.40 -11.63 5.26
C THR A 105 -9.74 -13.01 5.18
N TYR A 106 -8.47 -13.06 5.57
CA TYR A 106 -7.73 -14.33 5.55
C TYR A 106 -6.64 -14.38 6.60
#